data_f6d096dfac9fd18084ad759a3274fd5b
#
_entry.id   f6d096dfac9fd18084ad759a3274fd5b
#
_cell.length_a   1.000
_cell.length_b   1.000
_cell.length_c   1.000
_cell.angle_alpha   90.00
_cell.angle_beta   90.00
_cell.angle_gamma   90.00
#
_symmetry.space_group_name_H-M   'P 1'
#
loop_
_entity.id
_entity.type
_entity.pdbx_description
1 polymer ?
#
loop_
_entity_poly.entity_id
_entity_poly.type
_entity_poly.pdbx_seq_one_letter_code
_entity_poly.pdbx_strand_id
1 'polypeptide(L)'
;MIMDMNSVGVVGPAGFKELLAANSVQDTVIRCQDEGLVIALKVGGKDFVLGLSRGGVRYFRSFDAAASTLIQNGICRFESDLTGFHPRMFAKNKKGGDLLDGTGETP
;
A
#
# COMPACT_ATOMS: atom_id res chain seq x y z
N MET A 1 -4.93 4.48 -13.91
CA MET A 1 -6.23 5.05 -13.62
C MET A 1 -6.31 5.51 -12.18
N ILE A 2 -6.87 6.68 -11.95
CA ILE A 2 -6.96 7.21 -10.60
C ILE A 2 -8.20 6.62 -9.92
N MET A 3 -8.01 6.13 -8.71
CA MET A 3 -9.08 5.56 -7.93
C MET A 3 -9.95 6.67 -7.36
N ASP A 4 -11.27 6.55 -7.52
CA ASP A 4 -12.19 7.51 -6.95
C ASP A 4 -12.48 7.11 -5.50
N MET A 5 -11.86 7.82 -4.57
CA MET A 5 -11.96 7.47 -3.17
C MET A 5 -13.36 7.68 -2.60
N ASN A 6 -14.20 8.45 -3.29
CA ASN A 6 -15.56 8.65 -2.82
C ASN A 6 -16.47 7.47 -3.10
N SER A 7 -16.10 6.63 -4.05
CA SER A 7 -16.91 5.46 -4.39
C SER A 7 -16.29 4.16 -3.90
N VAL A 8 -15.21 4.22 -3.14
CA VAL A 8 -14.50 3.05 -2.66
C VAL A 8 -14.90 2.79 -1.21
N GLY A 9 -15.18 1.53 -0.89
CA GLY A 9 -15.47 1.16 0.49
C GLY A 9 -14.20 1.17 1.33
N VAL A 10 -14.38 1.30 2.63
CA VAL A 10 -13.27 1.27 3.58
C VAL A 10 -13.47 0.07 4.49
N VAL A 11 -12.43 -0.77 4.62
CA VAL A 11 -12.49 -1.93 5.49
C VAL A 11 -11.41 -1.79 6.55
N GLY A 12 -11.81 -1.88 7.81
CA GLY A 12 -10.86 -1.75 8.92
C GLY A 12 -10.02 -3.00 9.11
N PRO A 13 -9.09 -2.98 10.07
CA PRO A 13 -8.16 -4.10 10.25
C PRO A 13 -8.86 -5.43 10.58
N ALA A 14 -9.89 -5.41 11.39
CA ALA A 14 -10.59 -6.63 11.74
C ALA A 14 -11.32 -7.20 10.53
N GLY A 15 -12.01 -6.34 9.78
CA GLY A 15 -12.69 -6.78 8.55
C GLY A 15 -11.70 -7.30 7.51
N PHE A 16 -10.55 -6.67 7.42
CA PHE A 16 -9.51 -7.11 6.49
C PHE A 16 -9.06 -8.54 6.85
N LYS A 17 -8.82 -8.80 8.13
CA LYS A 17 -8.43 -10.14 8.56
C LYS A 17 -9.52 -11.16 8.28
N GLU A 18 -10.76 -10.78 8.47
CA GLU A 18 -11.88 -11.68 8.16
C GLU A 18 -11.95 -12.00 6.68
N LEU A 19 -11.75 -11.00 5.82
CA LEU A 19 -11.77 -11.22 4.39
C LEU A 19 -10.62 -12.14 3.95
N LEU A 20 -9.46 -11.98 4.55
CA LEU A 20 -8.33 -12.85 4.26
C LEU A 20 -8.60 -14.28 4.71
N ALA A 21 -9.15 -14.44 5.90
CA ALA A 21 -9.48 -15.76 6.42
C ALA A 21 -10.51 -16.46 5.55
N ALA A 22 -11.44 -15.71 4.96
CA ALA A 22 -12.45 -16.25 4.06
C ALA A 22 -11.93 -16.40 2.63
N ASN A 23 -10.69 -16.04 2.39
CA ASN A 23 -10.08 -16.10 1.05
C ASN A 23 -10.87 -15.26 0.04
N SER A 24 -11.37 -14.13 0.48
CA SER A 24 -12.22 -13.27 -0.33
C SER A 24 -11.51 -12.14 -1.05
N VAL A 25 -10.25 -11.89 -0.74
CA VAL A 25 -9.49 -10.81 -1.35
C VAL A 25 -8.93 -11.30 -2.67
N GLN A 26 -9.35 -10.67 -3.76
CA GLN A 26 -8.97 -11.10 -5.10
C GLN A 26 -7.66 -10.47 -5.55
N ASP A 27 -7.51 -9.17 -5.34
CA ASP A 27 -6.32 -8.44 -5.74
C ASP A 27 -5.94 -7.44 -4.67
N THR A 28 -4.64 -7.18 -4.56
CA THR A 28 -4.11 -6.20 -3.62
C THR A 28 -3.13 -5.30 -4.36
N VAL A 29 -3.30 -4.00 -4.21
CA VAL A 29 -2.46 -3.02 -4.88
C VAL A 29 -2.12 -1.91 -3.90
N ILE A 30 -0.85 -1.52 -3.86
CA ILE A 30 -0.46 -0.31 -3.13
C ILE A 30 -0.55 0.84 -4.12
N ARG A 31 -1.36 1.86 -3.82
CA ARG A 31 -1.57 3.00 -4.70
C ARG A 31 -1.20 4.30 -4.03
N CYS A 32 -0.79 5.27 -4.83
CA CYS A 32 -0.46 6.60 -4.34
C CYS A 32 -1.67 7.51 -4.48
N GLN A 33 -2.02 8.17 -3.37
CA GLN A 33 -3.06 9.19 -3.34
C GLN A 33 -2.44 10.48 -2.81
N ASP A 34 -3.19 11.57 -2.83
CA ASP A 34 -2.64 12.85 -2.39
C ASP A 34 -2.14 12.82 -0.96
N GLU A 35 -2.83 12.14 -0.09
CA GLU A 35 -2.45 12.10 1.33
C GLU A 35 -1.40 11.06 1.66
N GLY A 36 -1.11 10.15 0.75
CA GLY A 36 -0.13 9.10 1.00
C GLY A 36 -0.47 7.82 0.25
N LEU A 37 0.16 6.73 0.63
CA LEU A 37 -0.09 5.45 -0.01
C LEU A 37 -1.26 4.75 0.67
N VAL A 38 -2.09 4.09 -0.12
CA VAL A 38 -3.20 3.29 0.40
C VAL A 38 -3.04 1.86 -0.09
N ILE A 39 -3.62 0.93 0.66
CA ILE A 39 -3.70 -0.47 0.25
C ILE A 39 -5.10 -0.68 -0.30
N ALA A 40 -5.17 -0.94 -1.60
CA ALA A 40 -6.44 -1.17 -2.30
C ALA A 40 -6.68 -2.66 -2.44
N LEU A 41 -7.91 -3.08 -2.22
CA LEU A 41 -8.32 -4.48 -2.26
C LEU A 41 -9.48 -4.65 -3.21
N LYS A 42 -9.54 -5.78 -3.89
CA LYS A 42 -10.72 -6.13 -4.67
C LYS A 42 -11.39 -7.31 -4.01
N VAL A 43 -12.66 -7.17 -3.69
CA VAL A 43 -13.44 -8.19 -3.01
C VAL A 43 -14.78 -8.29 -3.71
N GLY A 44 -15.09 -9.47 -4.28
CA GLY A 44 -16.34 -9.67 -4.98
C GLY A 44 -16.54 -8.71 -6.14
N GLY A 45 -15.45 -8.34 -6.81
CA GLY A 45 -15.52 -7.39 -7.93
C GLY A 45 -15.64 -5.93 -7.54
N LYS A 46 -15.64 -5.63 -6.23
CA LYS A 46 -15.75 -4.26 -5.75
C LYS A 46 -14.44 -3.81 -5.14
N ASP A 47 -14.20 -2.52 -5.19
CA ASP A 47 -12.97 -1.94 -4.69
C ASP A 47 -13.13 -1.42 -3.27
N PHE A 48 -12.13 -1.74 -2.43
CA PHE A 48 -12.07 -1.28 -1.06
C PHE A 48 -10.66 -0.78 -0.77
N VAL A 49 -10.51 0.01 0.28
CA VAL A 49 -9.19 0.37 0.79
C VAL A 49 -9.12 0.02 2.27
N LEU A 50 -7.92 -0.29 2.72
CA LEU A 50 -7.69 -0.60 4.13
C LEU A 50 -7.86 0.68 4.95
N GLY A 51 -8.59 0.59 6.03
CA GLY A 51 -8.85 1.71 6.92
C GLY A 51 -8.26 1.50 8.29
N LEU A 52 -8.47 2.50 9.12
CA LEU A 52 -8.07 2.49 10.52
C LEU A 52 -9.16 1.82 11.36
N SER A 53 -8.77 1.29 12.51
CA SER A 53 -9.75 0.65 13.39
C SER A 53 -10.80 1.64 13.90
N ARG A 54 -10.45 2.92 14.00
CA ARG A 54 -11.39 3.95 14.42
C ARG A 54 -12.16 4.57 13.27
N GLY A 55 -12.00 4.07 12.07
CA GLY A 55 -12.69 4.58 10.89
C GLY A 55 -11.78 5.46 10.04
N GLY A 56 -12.16 5.58 8.78
CA GLY A 56 -11.39 6.36 7.83
C GLY A 56 -10.29 5.57 7.15
N VAL A 57 -9.78 6.12 6.08
CA VAL A 57 -8.75 5.48 5.26
C VAL A 57 -7.41 5.53 5.98
N ARG A 58 -6.66 4.46 5.88
CA ARG A 58 -5.30 4.42 6.42
C ARG A 58 -4.32 4.81 5.34
N TYR A 59 -3.55 5.88 5.58
CA TYR A 59 -2.53 6.34 4.66
C TYR A 59 -1.16 5.98 5.22
N PHE A 60 -0.30 5.48 4.33
CA PHE A 60 1.07 5.13 4.69
C PHE A 60 2.02 6.16 4.09
N ARG A 61 3.05 6.50 4.83
CA ARG A 61 4.01 7.50 4.36
C ARG A 61 5.13 6.90 3.53
N SER A 62 5.35 5.60 3.64
CA SER A 62 6.40 4.94 2.90
C SER A 62 5.89 3.65 2.31
N PHE A 63 6.54 3.24 1.23
CA PHE A 63 6.23 1.96 0.61
C PHE A 63 6.51 0.82 1.58
N ASP A 64 7.62 0.91 2.33
CA ASP A 64 7.99 -0.13 3.28
C ASP A 64 6.90 -0.35 4.32
N ALA A 65 6.30 0.71 4.83
CA ALA A 65 5.25 0.58 5.83
C ALA A 65 4.03 -0.14 5.26
N ALA A 66 3.64 0.21 4.04
CA ALA A 66 2.51 -0.45 3.38
C ALA A 66 2.82 -1.92 3.08
N ALA A 67 3.99 -2.18 2.53
CA ALA A 67 4.40 -3.55 2.21
C ALA A 67 4.50 -4.41 3.47
N SER A 68 5.05 -3.85 4.55
CA SER A 68 5.15 -4.59 5.81
C SER A 68 3.78 -4.98 6.36
N THR A 69 2.81 -4.08 6.24
CA THR A 69 1.45 -4.38 6.67
C THR A 69 0.88 -5.56 5.89
N LEU A 70 1.10 -5.60 4.59
CA LEU A 70 0.62 -6.71 3.77
C LEU A 70 1.33 -8.02 4.16
N ILE A 71 2.64 -7.97 4.31
CA ILE A 71 3.40 -9.16 4.65
C ILE A 71 2.99 -9.71 6.01
N GLN A 72 2.76 -8.83 6.98
CA GLN A 72 2.31 -9.24 8.32
C GLN A 72 0.95 -9.92 8.28
N ASN A 73 0.16 -9.65 7.25
CA ASN A 73 -1.13 -10.29 7.08
C ASN A 73 -1.09 -11.47 6.11
N GLY A 74 0.12 -11.91 5.74
CA GLY A 74 0.27 -13.09 4.90
C GLY A 74 0.21 -12.83 3.41
N ILE A 75 0.17 -11.58 2.99
CA ILE A 75 0.12 -11.23 1.58
C ILE A 75 1.52 -10.88 1.12
N CYS A 76 2.14 -11.79 0.37
CA CYS A 76 3.50 -11.60 -0.12
C CYS A 76 3.56 -11.25 -1.60
N ARG A 77 2.44 -11.33 -2.30
CA ARG A 77 2.35 -10.95 -3.70
C ARG A 77 1.30 -9.88 -3.86
N PHE A 78 1.69 -8.75 -4.41
CA PHE A 78 0.77 -7.65 -4.62
C PHE A 78 1.35 -6.75 -5.69
N GLU A 79 0.50 -5.91 -6.26
CA GLU A 79 0.93 -4.94 -7.25
C GLU A 79 1.13 -3.60 -6.58
N SER A 80 1.88 -2.73 -7.23
CA SER A 80 2.02 -1.38 -6.73
C SER A 80 1.95 -0.40 -7.89
N ASP A 81 1.19 0.66 -7.69
CA ASP A 81 1.10 1.75 -8.64
C ASP A 81 1.52 3.01 -7.88
N LEU A 82 2.77 3.38 -8.05
CA LEU A 82 3.37 4.46 -7.29
C LEU A 82 3.49 5.74 -8.09
N THR A 83 2.68 5.87 -9.11
CA THR A 83 2.67 7.08 -9.94
C THR A 83 2.43 8.29 -9.04
N GLY A 84 3.31 9.25 -9.11
CA GLY A 84 3.22 10.46 -8.30
C GLY A 84 3.84 10.36 -6.92
N PHE A 85 4.34 9.18 -6.53
CA PHE A 85 4.93 9.01 -5.23
C PHE A 85 6.41 9.40 -5.26
N HIS A 86 6.84 10.17 -4.27
CA HIS A 86 8.22 10.62 -4.14
C HIS A 86 8.83 10.02 -2.88
N PRO A 87 9.63 8.96 -3.01
CA PRO A 87 10.23 8.32 -1.84
C PRO A 87 11.20 9.27 -1.13
N ARG A 88 11.02 9.37 0.18
CA ARG A 88 11.89 10.24 0.94
C ARG A 88 13.34 9.81 0.94
N MET A 89 13.58 8.55 0.76
CA MET A 89 14.92 8.04 0.72
C MET A 89 15.77 8.61 -0.37
N PHE A 90 15.17 8.99 -1.49
CA PHE A 90 15.94 9.58 -2.57
C PHE A 90 16.61 10.88 -2.14
N ALA A 91 15.94 11.68 -1.37
CA ALA A 91 16.47 12.93 -0.92
C ALA A 91 17.71 12.73 -0.07
N LYS A 92 17.72 11.70 0.77
CA LYS A 92 18.87 11.44 1.58
C LYS A 92 20.00 10.83 0.84
N ASN A 93 19.70 9.99 -0.09
CA ASN A 93 20.74 9.30 -0.81
C ASN A 93 21.54 10.19 -1.72
N LYS A 94 21.06 11.37 -2.00
CA LYS A 94 21.81 12.21 -2.83
C LYS A 94 23.12 12.55 -2.25
N LYS A 95 23.30 12.56 -1.02
CA LYS A 95 24.56 12.82 -0.54
C LYS A 95 25.45 11.71 -0.60
N GLY A 96 25.11 10.73 -0.73
CA GLY A 96 25.96 9.78 -0.78
C GLY A 96 26.14 9.03 -1.70
N GLY A 97 25.74 8.96 -2.06
CA GLY A 97 26.01 8.12 -2.79
C GLY A 97 26.00 6.73 -2.48
N ASP A 98 25.83 6.54 -2.17
CA ASP A 98 25.81 5.56 -2.06
C ASP A 98 25.33 4.60 -2.07
N LEU A 99 24.89 4.32 -2.21
CA LEU A 99 24.52 3.41 -2.32
C LEU A 99 24.24 2.61 -2.68
N LEU A 100 24.08 2.47 -3.01
CA LEU A 100 24.05 1.72 -3.47
C LEU A 100 24.15 1.33 -3.90
N ASP A 101 24.18 1.46 -4.10
CA ASP A 101 24.54 1.04 -4.62
C ASP A 101 24.54 0.67 -4.73
N GLY A 102 24.33 0.50 -4.59
CA GLY A 102 24.49 0.12 -4.93
C GLY A 102 24.22 -0.25 -4.97
N THR A 103 24.19 -0.44 -5.02
CA THR A 103 24.19 -0.83 -5.30
C THR A 103 23.85 -1.06 -5.37
N GLY A 104 23.63 -1.17 -5.26
CA GLY A 104 23.61 -1.27 -5.53
C GLY A 104 23.16 -1.46 -5.54
N GLU A 105 22.89 -1.70 -5.74
CA GLU A 105 22.80 -1.88 -5.98
C GLU A 105 22.25 -1.89 -6.05
N THR A 106 21.91 -1.85 -6.05
CA THR A 106 21.75 -1.88 -6.27
C THR A 106 21.43 -1.93 -6.39
N PRO A 107 21.13 -2.06 -6.38
CA PRO A 107 21.08 -2.21 -6.69
C PRO A 107 20.99 -2.30 -6.89
#